data_3e3cb407b14dd21ea3efcf42edf7a8ec
#
_entry.id   3e3cb407b14dd21ea3efcf42edf7a8ec
#
_cell.length_a   1.000
_cell.length_b   1.000
_cell.length_c   1.000
_cell.angle_alpha   90.00
_cell.angle_beta   90.00
_cell.angle_gamma   90.00
#
_symmetry.space_group_name_H-M   'P 1'
#
loop_
_entity.id
_entity.type
_entity.pdbx_description
1 polymer ?
#
loop_
_entity_poly.entity_id
_entity_poly.type
_entity_poly.pdbx_seq_one_letter_code
_entity_poly.pdbx_strand_id
1 'polypeptide(L)' 'MNESTLKYILARVIDNANETMNEARENPDDAFYKGKRLAYYEVLDTIKNTLLNEGI' A
#
# COMPACT_ATOMS: atom_id res chain seq x y z
N MET A 1 0.69 20.64 4.62
CA MET A 1 1.04 19.83 3.44
C MET A 1 0.09 20.16 2.31
N ASN A 2 0.61 20.45 1.13
CA ASN A 2 -0.26 20.77 0.01
C ASN A 2 -0.75 19.51 -0.71
N GLU A 3 -1.71 19.70 -1.60
CA GLU A 3 -2.34 18.60 -2.32
C GLU A 3 -1.35 17.81 -3.19
N SER A 4 -0.42 18.51 -3.85
CA SER A 4 0.57 17.84 -4.70
C SER A 4 1.48 16.93 -3.90
N THR A 5 1.91 17.37 -2.73
CA THR A 5 2.75 16.56 -1.85
C THR A 5 2.00 15.33 -1.36
N LEU A 6 0.73 15.50 -1.00
CA LEU A 6 -0.09 14.37 -0.55
C LEU A 6 -0.26 13.34 -1.66
N LYS A 7 -0.56 13.80 -2.88
CA LYS A 7 -0.69 12.92 -4.04
C LYS A 7 0.60 12.15 -4.30
N TYR A 8 1.75 12.82 -4.17
CA TYR A 8 3.05 12.17 -4.36
C TYR A 8 3.25 11.06 -3.34
N ILE A 9 2.97 11.35 -2.06
CA ILE A 9 3.13 10.35 -1.00
C ILE A 9 2.24 9.13 -1.27
N LEU A 10 0.97 9.36 -1.62
CA LEU A 10 0.04 8.27 -1.91
C LEU A 10 0.52 7.44 -3.10
N ALA A 11 0.99 8.09 -4.16
CA ALA A 11 1.50 7.39 -5.32
C ALA A 11 2.70 6.52 -4.97
N ARG A 12 3.61 7.02 -4.13
CA ARG A 12 4.78 6.26 -3.70
C ARG A 12 4.39 5.05 -2.84
N VAL A 13 3.42 5.23 -1.95
CA VAL A 13 2.93 4.12 -1.12
C VAL A 13 2.31 3.03 -2.01
N ILE A 14 1.51 3.43 -2.99
CA ILE A 14 0.88 2.48 -3.92
C ILE A 14 1.93 1.76 -4.74
N ASP A 15 2.94 2.45 -5.25
CA ASP A 15 4.03 1.83 -6.00
C ASP A 15 4.78 0.82 -5.14
N ASN A 16 5.08 1.18 -3.90
CA ASN A 16 5.76 0.26 -2.98
C ASN A 16 4.91 -0.97 -2.67
N ALA A 17 3.60 -0.77 -2.54
CA ALA A 17 2.68 -1.88 -2.32
C ALA A 17 2.66 -2.83 -3.52
N ASN A 18 2.59 -2.29 -4.73
CA ASN A 18 2.59 -3.10 -5.94
C ASN A 18 3.88 -3.90 -6.09
N GLU A 19 5.02 -3.26 -5.82
CA GLU A 19 6.31 -3.94 -5.84
C GLU A 19 6.35 -5.07 -4.83
N THR A 20 5.82 -4.83 -3.63
CA THR A 20 5.77 -5.84 -2.57
C THR A 20 4.88 -7.02 -2.97
N MET A 21 3.74 -6.75 -3.63
CA MET A 21 2.87 -7.83 -4.11
C MET A 21 3.60 -8.72 -5.12
N ASN A 22 4.37 -8.10 -6.02
CA ASN A 22 5.16 -8.85 -7.00
C ASN A 22 6.25 -9.68 -6.35
N GLU A 23 6.97 -9.10 -5.39
CA GLU A 23 8.02 -9.81 -4.65
C GLU A 23 7.43 -11.00 -3.88
N ALA A 24 6.28 -10.80 -3.24
CA ALA A 24 5.63 -11.88 -2.49
C ALA A 24 5.18 -13.01 -3.42
N ARG A 25 4.72 -12.68 -4.61
CA ARG A 25 4.33 -13.67 -5.62
C ARG A 25 5.52 -14.49 -6.09
N GLU A 26 6.68 -13.84 -6.25
CA GLU A 26 7.91 -14.51 -6.69
C GLU A 26 8.58 -15.31 -5.57
N ASN A 27 8.24 -15.00 -4.31
CA ASN A 27 8.83 -15.65 -3.14
C ASN A 27 7.74 -16.14 -2.19
N PRO A 28 6.88 -17.09 -2.66
CA PRO A 28 5.66 -17.45 -1.93
C PRO A 28 5.89 -18.11 -0.57
N ASP A 29 7.06 -18.67 -0.35
CA ASP A 29 7.38 -19.35 0.92
C ASP A 29 8.21 -18.49 1.86
N ASP A 30 8.53 -17.25 1.46
CA ASP A 30 9.33 -16.36 2.27
C ASP A 30 8.45 -15.58 3.26
N ALA A 31 8.64 -15.86 4.54
CA ALA A 31 7.85 -15.25 5.61
C ALA A 31 8.00 -13.72 5.62
N PHE A 32 9.18 -13.20 5.27
CA PHE A 32 9.39 -11.76 5.24
C PHE A 32 8.47 -11.09 4.23
N TYR A 33 8.40 -11.62 3.00
CA TYR A 33 7.56 -11.03 1.96
C TYR A 33 6.07 -11.24 2.24
N LYS A 34 5.70 -12.35 2.87
CA LYS A 34 4.32 -12.57 3.30
C LYS A 34 3.88 -11.52 4.32
N GLY A 35 4.72 -11.26 5.31
CA GLY A 35 4.43 -10.25 6.33
C GLY A 35 4.39 -8.86 5.76
N LYS A 36 5.33 -8.53 4.87
CA LYS A 36 5.39 -7.23 4.21
C LYS A 36 4.11 -6.98 3.39
N ARG A 37 3.63 -8.01 2.68
CA ARG A 37 2.40 -7.93 1.92
C ARG A 37 1.20 -7.64 2.82
N LEU A 38 1.10 -8.34 3.95
CA LEU A 38 0.03 -8.11 4.91
C LEU A 38 0.04 -6.67 5.44
N ALA A 39 1.24 -6.16 5.75
CA ALA A 39 1.38 -4.78 6.23
C ALA A 39 0.87 -3.78 5.20
N TYR A 40 1.20 -3.98 3.93
CA TYR A 40 0.71 -3.08 2.88
C TYR A 40 -0.79 -3.22 2.65
N TYR A 41 -1.36 -4.41 2.81
CA TYR A 41 -2.81 -4.55 2.76
C TYR A 41 -3.49 -3.71 3.84
N GLU A 42 -2.94 -3.70 5.05
CA GLU A 42 -3.49 -2.88 6.13
C GLU A 42 -3.41 -1.39 5.81
N VAL A 43 -2.27 -0.94 5.27
CA VAL A 43 -2.07 0.46 4.89
C VAL A 43 -3.06 0.85 3.79
N LEU A 44 -3.17 0.04 2.74
CA LEU A 44 -4.07 0.33 1.63
C LEU A 44 -5.53 0.32 2.08
N ASP A 45 -5.88 -0.59 2.98
CA ASP A 45 -7.23 -0.66 3.53
C ASP A 45 -7.57 0.60 4.32
N THR A 46 -6.63 1.11 5.11
CA THR A 46 -6.80 2.35 5.85
C THR A 46 -7.05 3.53 4.91
N ILE A 47 -6.25 3.61 3.85
CA ILE A 47 -6.39 4.67 2.84
C ILE A 47 -7.76 4.59 2.18
N LYS A 48 -8.14 3.40 1.73
CA LYS A 48 -9.41 3.17 1.06
C LYS A 48 -10.58 3.57 1.96
N ASN A 49 -10.58 3.09 3.21
CA ASN A 49 -11.67 3.36 4.13
C ASN A 49 -11.76 4.83 4.50
N THR A 50 -10.63 5.50 4.64
CA THR A 50 -10.60 6.92 4.92
C THR A 50 -11.22 7.72 3.77
N LEU A 51 -10.85 7.38 2.53
CA LEU A 51 -11.41 8.05 1.35
C LEU A 51 -12.90 7.82 1.23
N LEU A 52 -13.37 6.60 1.51
CA LEU A 52 -14.80 6.28 1.48
C LEU A 52 -15.57 7.08 2.53
N ASN A 53 -15.01 7.22 3.73
CA ASN A 53 -15.64 7.98 4.80
C ASN A 53 -15.72 9.48 4.49
N GLU A 54 -14.78 9.99 3.70
CA GLU A 54 -14.79 11.37 3.25
C GLU A 54 -15.76 11.61 2.09
N GLY A 55 -16.36 10.53 1.57
CA GLY A 55 -17.27 10.65 0.42
C GLY A 55 -16.58 10.84 -0.90
N ILE A 56 -15.35 10.42 -0.99
CA ILE A 56 -14.51 10.58 -2.19
C ILE A 56 -14.47 9.27 -2.99
#